data_3c7da0a3f0a41f08702790f489f1194c
#
_entry.id   3c7da0a3f0a41f08702790f489f1194c
#
_cell.length_a   1.000
_cell.length_b   1.000
_cell.length_c   1.000
_cell.angle_alpha   90.00
_cell.angle_beta   90.00
_cell.angle_gamma   90.00
#
_symmetry.space_group_name_H-M   'P 1'
#
loop_
_entity.id
_entity.type
_entity.pdbx_description
1 polymer ?
#
loop_
_entity_poly.entity_id
_entity_poly.type
_entity_poly.pdbx_seq_one_letter_code
_entity_poly.pdbx_strand_id
1 'polypeptide(L)'
;EHIHAHWASTPSTVAYIASAISNIPWSFTAHRWDIAENNMLEEKARTAEFIRGIDEQGLSELASIINEKYRYKLNKIHVGININCRNRDNNFLYGNDNNFIIITPANLVLKKGHRYLIEACKLLIKKGITNFKCYFFGDGYLHEDLLILIKEHNLEEYISIKGQIPHNELLNLYKNKNIDLIVLPSIVDKYGNKEGIPSALTEAMAYGIPVISTNTGGIPELIGDGSGIMVNQKDPLALADAIEKLMKDSEYYKTIAEKGRKKVEDEFNVNKIAQELLNLFEINKKTN
;
A
#
# COMPACT_ATOMS: atom_id res chain seq x y z
N GLU A 1 23.66 15.59 -17.75
CA GLU A 1 23.80 14.78 -16.50
C GLU A 1 22.83 15.32 -15.45
N HIS A 2 22.38 14.44 -14.52
CA HIS A 2 21.46 14.80 -13.45
C HIS A 2 21.68 13.83 -12.26
N ILE A 3 21.64 14.34 -11.04
CA ILE A 3 21.73 13.54 -9.82
C ILE A 3 20.33 13.39 -9.25
N HIS A 4 19.82 12.17 -9.07
CA HIS A 4 18.55 11.93 -8.41
C HIS A 4 18.72 11.07 -7.16
N ALA A 5 18.28 11.57 -6.02
CA ALA A 5 18.33 10.84 -4.76
C ALA A 5 16.95 10.23 -4.43
N HIS A 6 16.94 8.96 -4.07
CA HIS A 6 15.81 8.37 -3.38
C HIS A 6 16.00 8.55 -1.88
N TRP A 7 14.95 8.97 -1.17
CA TRP A 7 14.87 9.37 0.23
C TRP A 7 15.41 10.79 0.49
N ALA A 8 14.54 11.62 1.05
CA ALA A 8 14.82 13.02 1.39
C ALA A 8 15.72 13.21 2.65
N SER A 9 16.17 12.12 3.27
CA SER A 9 17.08 12.08 4.42
C SER A 9 18.56 12.17 3.99
N THR A 10 19.42 11.29 4.49
CA THR A 10 20.86 11.26 4.19
C THR A 10 21.18 11.15 2.69
N PRO A 11 20.52 10.30 1.87
CA PRO A 11 20.85 10.22 0.44
C PRO A 11 20.69 11.54 -0.29
N SER A 12 19.63 12.30 -0.01
CA SER A 12 19.44 13.61 -0.63
C SER A 12 20.40 14.68 -0.10
N THR A 13 20.91 14.54 1.13
CA THR A 13 21.96 15.41 1.64
C THR A 13 23.29 15.18 0.88
N VAL A 14 23.61 13.92 0.60
CA VAL A 14 24.78 13.59 -0.24
C VAL A 14 24.62 14.13 -1.66
N ALA A 15 23.44 13.96 -2.27
CA ALA A 15 23.15 14.48 -3.61
C ALA A 15 23.22 16.01 -3.66
N TYR A 16 22.70 16.70 -2.64
CA TYR A 16 22.77 18.15 -2.48
C TYR A 16 24.23 18.65 -2.48
N ILE A 17 25.09 18.02 -1.67
CA ILE A 17 26.52 18.37 -1.58
C ILE A 17 27.22 18.06 -2.91
N ALA A 18 26.97 16.89 -3.49
CA ALA A 18 27.55 16.49 -4.77
C ALA A 18 27.20 17.49 -5.90
N SER A 19 25.92 17.91 -5.96
CA SER A 19 25.45 18.93 -6.90
C SER A 19 26.16 20.28 -6.68
N ALA A 20 26.30 20.72 -5.43
CA ALA A 20 26.96 21.96 -5.11
C ALA A 20 28.46 21.99 -5.51
N ILE A 21 29.14 20.84 -5.49
CA ILE A 21 30.56 20.71 -5.88
C ILE A 21 30.70 20.58 -7.39
N SER A 22 29.81 19.80 -8.04
CA SER A 22 29.94 19.45 -9.47
C SER A 22 29.21 20.39 -10.42
N ASN A 23 28.31 21.25 -9.90
CA ASN A 23 27.32 22.02 -10.65
C ASN A 23 26.38 21.16 -11.52
N ILE A 24 26.23 19.87 -11.20
CA ILE A 24 25.25 19.01 -11.86
C ILE A 24 23.87 19.23 -11.22
N PRO A 25 22.81 19.49 -12.01
CA PRO A 25 21.46 19.65 -11.48
C PRO A 25 20.99 18.39 -10.76
N TRP A 26 20.16 18.58 -9.73
CA TRP A 26 19.73 17.47 -8.90
C TRP A 26 18.27 17.55 -8.49
N SER A 27 17.73 16.42 -8.05
CA SER A 27 16.36 16.27 -7.55
C SER A 27 16.28 15.14 -6.54
N PHE A 28 15.16 15.01 -5.86
CA PHE A 28 14.97 13.90 -4.92
C PHE A 28 13.52 13.42 -4.84
N THR A 29 13.37 12.15 -4.41
CA THR A 29 12.11 11.54 -4.02
C THR A 29 12.00 11.56 -2.50
N ALA A 30 10.86 12.05 -1.99
CA ALA A 30 10.51 12.05 -0.58
C ALA A 30 9.47 10.98 -0.27
N HIS A 31 9.69 10.27 0.82
CA HIS A 31 8.79 9.28 1.39
C HIS A 31 8.27 9.76 2.74
N ARG A 32 7.32 9.07 3.36
CA ARG A 32 6.70 9.54 4.59
C ARG A 32 7.65 9.71 5.77
N TRP A 33 8.58 8.78 5.93
CA TRP A 33 9.54 8.81 7.03
C TRP A 33 10.47 10.01 6.97
N ASP A 34 11.03 10.25 5.80
CA ASP A 34 12.02 11.29 5.58
C ASP A 34 11.40 12.69 5.53
N ILE A 35 10.09 12.78 5.18
CA ILE A 35 9.33 14.02 5.34
C ILE A 35 9.15 14.35 6.83
N ALA A 36 8.76 13.36 7.64
CA ALA A 36 8.59 13.53 9.08
C ALA A 36 9.92 13.85 9.80
N GLU A 37 11.05 13.29 9.32
CA GLU A 37 12.40 13.59 9.82
C GLU A 37 12.81 15.05 9.57
N ASN A 38 12.28 15.67 8.52
CA ASN A 38 12.54 17.06 8.11
C ASN A 38 14.05 17.42 8.02
N ASN A 39 14.83 16.53 7.42
CA ASN A 39 16.28 16.72 7.26
C ASN A 39 16.59 17.76 6.21
N MET A 40 16.71 19.03 6.59
CA MET A 40 17.06 20.15 5.71
C MET A 40 16.13 20.29 4.48
N LEU A 41 14.84 19.95 4.60
CA LEU A 41 13.93 19.93 3.44
C LEU A 41 13.78 21.28 2.76
N GLU A 42 13.73 22.37 3.51
CA GLU A 42 13.67 23.74 2.96
C GLU A 42 14.94 24.06 2.13
N GLU A 43 16.13 23.78 2.67
CA GLU A 43 17.39 24.03 1.97
C GLU A 43 17.52 23.18 0.70
N LYS A 44 17.11 21.93 0.78
CA LYS A 44 17.08 21.01 -0.36
C LYS A 44 16.11 21.49 -1.43
N ALA A 45 14.92 21.92 -1.04
CA ALA A 45 13.90 22.44 -1.97
C ALA A 45 14.38 23.68 -2.71
N ARG A 46 15.17 24.54 -2.06
CA ARG A 46 15.73 25.74 -2.67
C ARG A 46 16.58 25.42 -3.90
N THR A 47 17.39 24.39 -3.84
CA THR A 47 18.40 24.06 -4.87
C THR A 47 18.01 22.91 -5.80
N ALA A 48 17.12 22.01 -5.38
CA ALA A 48 16.65 20.95 -6.25
C ALA A 48 15.86 21.49 -7.46
N GLU A 49 15.96 20.85 -8.61
CA GLU A 49 15.18 21.18 -9.81
C GLU A 49 13.71 20.77 -9.63
N PHE A 50 13.47 19.56 -9.12
CA PHE A 50 12.15 19.09 -8.77
C PHE A 50 12.19 18.17 -7.53
N ILE A 51 11.04 18.01 -6.91
CA ILE A 51 10.83 17.15 -5.73
C ILE A 51 9.67 16.22 -6.04
N ARG A 52 9.90 14.93 -5.95
CA ARG A 52 8.85 13.92 -6.09
C ARG A 52 8.30 13.54 -4.73
N GLY A 53 7.00 13.77 -4.51
CA GLY A 53 6.21 13.12 -3.46
C GLY A 53 5.53 11.86 -4.01
N ILE A 54 5.46 10.80 -3.22
CA ILE A 54 4.93 9.51 -3.68
C ILE A 54 3.42 9.34 -3.48
N ASP A 55 2.78 10.21 -2.73
CA ASP A 55 1.34 10.26 -2.49
C ASP A 55 0.90 11.71 -2.18
N GLU A 56 -0.40 11.97 -2.27
CA GLU A 56 -0.99 13.29 -2.05
C GLU A 56 -0.77 13.82 -0.63
N GLN A 57 -0.87 12.93 0.36
CA GLN A 57 -0.66 13.33 1.75
C GLN A 57 0.81 13.73 2.00
N GLY A 58 1.78 12.94 1.50
CA GLY A 58 3.20 13.29 1.60
C GLY A 58 3.51 14.60 0.89
N LEU A 59 2.89 14.84 -0.27
CA LEU A 59 3.05 16.09 -1.00
C LEU A 59 2.50 17.28 -0.21
N SER A 60 1.33 17.15 0.40
CA SER A 60 0.74 18.16 1.27
C SER A 60 1.62 18.44 2.51
N GLU A 61 2.18 17.41 3.13
CA GLU A 61 3.11 17.55 4.25
C GLU A 61 4.39 18.28 3.81
N LEU A 62 4.97 17.95 2.66
CA LEU A 62 6.10 18.68 2.06
C LEU A 62 5.75 20.16 1.83
N ALA A 63 4.59 20.43 1.24
CA ALA A 63 4.13 21.79 0.96
C ALA A 63 3.94 22.64 2.24
N SER A 64 3.70 22.00 3.38
CA SER A 64 3.62 22.70 4.68
C SER A 64 4.98 23.03 5.29
N ILE A 65 6.03 22.28 4.91
CA ILE A 65 7.40 22.46 5.43
C ILE A 65 8.20 23.46 4.60
N ILE A 66 8.10 23.37 3.26
CA ILE A 66 8.89 24.20 2.35
C ILE A 66 8.23 25.54 2.07
N ASN A 67 9.05 26.55 1.78
CA ASN A 67 8.59 27.89 1.44
C ASN A 67 7.69 27.85 0.19
N GLU A 68 6.62 28.66 0.20
CA GLU A 68 5.64 28.71 -0.88
C GLU A 68 6.25 28.94 -2.26
N LYS A 69 7.29 29.76 -2.36
CA LYS A 69 8.00 30.07 -3.61
C LYS A 69 8.68 28.86 -4.27
N TYR A 70 8.84 27.71 -3.56
CA TYR A 70 9.43 26.48 -4.10
C TYR A 70 8.39 25.38 -4.34
N ARG A 71 7.12 25.59 -3.97
CA ARG A 71 6.07 24.57 -4.13
C ARG A 71 5.80 24.15 -5.56
N TYR A 72 6.11 25.00 -6.54
CA TYR A 72 6.01 24.66 -7.96
C TYR A 72 6.92 23.50 -8.38
N LYS A 73 7.93 23.18 -7.58
CA LYS A 73 8.85 22.04 -7.80
C LYS A 73 8.28 20.70 -7.33
N LEU A 74 7.18 20.72 -6.59
CA LEU A 74 6.54 19.52 -6.06
C LEU A 74 5.79 18.79 -7.17
N ASN A 75 6.08 17.51 -7.33
CA ASN A 75 5.44 16.64 -8.32
C ASN A 75 4.95 15.38 -7.62
N LYS A 76 3.67 15.03 -7.82
CA LYS A 76 3.12 13.76 -7.36
C LYS A 76 3.38 12.69 -8.41
N ILE A 77 4.19 11.72 -8.06
CA ILE A 77 4.45 10.55 -8.91
C ILE A 77 4.52 9.32 -7.99
N HIS A 78 3.56 8.43 -8.13
CA HIS A 78 3.44 7.23 -7.30
C HIS A 78 4.65 6.30 -7.38
N VAL A 79 4.76 5.35 -6.45
CA VAL A 79 5.67 4.23 -6.58
C VAL A 79 5.06 3.23 -7.55
N GLY A 80 5.76 2.97 -8.65
CA GLY A 80 5.30 2.06 -9.69
C GLY A 80 5.48 0.60 -9.32
N ILE A 81 4.56 -0.23 -9.79
CA ILE A 81 4.65 -1.70 -9.72
C ILE A 81 4.66 -2.31 -11.12
N ASN A 82 5.22 -3.52 -11.22
CA ASN A 82 5.22 -4.26 -12.47
C ASN A 82 3.84 -4.90 -12.70
N ILE A 83 3.18 -4.53 -13.81
CA ILE A 83 1.82 -5.00 -14.15
C ILE A 83 1.85 -6.10 -15.23
N ASN A 84 2.99 -6.72 -15.52
CA ASN A 84 3.09 -7.83 -16.47
C ASN A 84 2.36 -9.11 -15.99
N CYS A 85 1.25 -8.91 -15.27
CA CYS A 85 0.37 -9.96 -14.79
C CYS A 85 -0.65 -10.29 -15.89
N ARG A 86 -0.64 -11.54 -16.39
CA ARG A 86 -1.72 -12.02 -17.27
C ARG A 86 -3.07 -11.82 -16.58
N ASN A 87 -4.10 -11.45 -17.36
CA ASN A 87 -5.46 -11.35 -16.84
C ASN A 87 -5.80 -12.61 -16.05
N ARG A 88 -6.24 -12.42 -14.81
CA ARG A 88 -6.93 -13.46 -14.08
C ARG A 88 -8.21 -13.74 -14.89
N ASP A 89 -8.37 -14.94 -15.47
CA ASP A 89 -9.65 -15.28 -16.08
C ASP A 89 -10.74 -15.07 -15.03
N ASN A 90 -11.75 -14.25 -15.37
CA ASN A 90 -12.80 -13.81 -14.43
C ASN A 90 -13.76 -14.94 -14.00
N ASN A 91 -13.38 -16.20 -14.18
CA ASN A 91 -14.13 -17.31 -13.61
C ASN A 91 -13.90 -17.36 -12.10
N PHE A 92 -14.86 -16.78 -11.41
CA PHE A 92 -14.98 -16.80 -9.97
C PHE A 92 -15.15 -18.26 -9.51
N LEU A 93 -14.06 -18.86 -9.08
CA LEU A 93 -14.07 -20.14 -8.42
C LEU A 93 -13.41 -19.93 -7.06
N TYR A 94 -14.15 -20.09 -5.98
CA TYR A 94 -13.59 -20.28 -4.65
C TYR A 94 -12.40 -21.24 -4.74
N GLY A 95 -11.38 -21.03 -3.90
CA GLY A 95 -10.19 -21.87 -3.86
C GLY A 95 -10.52 -23.36 -3.87
N ASN A 96 -9.59 -24.20 -4.22
CA ASN A 96 -9.75 -25.63 -4.49
C ASN A 96 -10.48 -26.44 -3.39
N ASP A 97 -10.68 -25.87 -2.20
CA ASP A 97 -11.24 -26.52 -1.00
C ASP A 97 -12.60 -25.93 -0.55
N ASN A 98 -13.35 -25.24 -1.41
CA ASN A 98 -14.58 -24.53 -1.04
C ASN A 98 -14.41 -23.42 0.03
N ASN A 99 -13.20 -23.06 0.43
CA ASN A 99 -12.96 -21.97 1.38
C ASN A 99 -12.58 -20.68 0.65
N PHE A 100 -13.10 -19.57 1.12
CA PHE A 100 -12.71 -18.23 0.70
C PHE A 100 -11.39 -17.85 1.39
N ILE A 101 -10.33 -17.61 0.64
CA ILE A 101 -8.98 -17.39 1.15
C ILE A 101 -8.69 -15.91 1.31
N ILE A 102 -8.54 -15.49 2.55
CA ILE A 102 -8.17 -14.13 2.96
C ILE A 102 -6.72 -14.11 3.38
N ILE A 103 -5.93 -13.14 2.91
CA ILE A 103 -4.58 -12.97 3.45
C ILE A 103 -4.29 -11.52 3.87
N THR A 104 -3.36 -11.39 4.82
CA THR A 104 -2.75 -10.12 5.24
C THR A 104 -1.23 -10.25 5.11
N PRO A 105 -0.64 -9.83 3.96
CA PRO A 105 0.82 -9.85 3.79
C PRO A 105 1.42 -8.57 4.39
N ALA A 106 1.73 -8.59 5.68
CA ALA A 106 2.22 -7.43 6.41
C ALA A 106 2.96 -7.82 7.70
N ASN A 107 3.95 -7.02 8.08
CA ASN A 107 4.63 -7.18 9.37
C ASN A 107 3.63 -7.13 10.54
N LEU A 108 3.85 -7.95 11.57
CA LEU A 108 2.98 -8.05 12.74
C LEU A 108 3.28 -6.91 13.73
N VAL A 109 2.85 -5.69 13.35
CA VAL A 109 3.05 -4.46 14.11
C VAL A 109 1.74 -3.70 14.28
N LEU A 110 1.64 -2.83 15.29
CA LEU A 110 0.39 -2.15 15.69
C LEU A 110 -0.34 -1.48 14.52
N LYS A 111 0.38 -0.71 13.69
CA LYS A 111 -0.24 0.06 12.61
C LYS A 111 -0.90 -0.80 11.53
N LYS A 112 -0.60 -2.10 11.45
CA LYS A 112 -1.20 -3.03 10.47
C LYS A 112 -2.56 -3.59 10.89
N GLY A 113 -2.94 -3.44 12.17
CA GLY A 113 -4.29 -3.65 12.65
C GLY A 113 -4.80 -5.10 12.68
N HIS A 114 -3.94 -6.11 12.62
CA HIS A 114 -4.30 -7.54 12.55
C HIS A 114 -5.38 -7.95 13.55
N ARG A 115 -5.34 -7.40 14.78
CA ARG A 115 -6.34 -7.69 15.81
C ARG A 115 -7.78 -7.42 15.37
N TYR A 116 -7.99 -6.36 14.58
CA TYR A 116 -9.33 -6.00 14.09
C TYR A 116 -9.86 -6.99 13.06
N LEU A 117 -8.96 -7.60 12.28
CA LEU A 117 -9.34 -8.69 11.37
C LEU A 117 -9.66 -9.98 12.14
N ILE A 118 -8.92 -10.29 13.22
CA ILE A 118 -9.25 -11.42 14.11
C ILE A 118 -10.66 -11.23 14.70
N GLU A 119 -10.96 -10.04 15.21
CA GLU A 119 -12.29 -9.73 15.73
C GLU A 119 -13.38 -9.79 14.64
N ALA A 120 -13.07 -9.35 13.40
CA ALA A 120 -13.98 -9.48 12.26
C ALA A 120 -14.24 -10.94 11.90
N CYS A 121 -13.22 -11.81 11.88
CA CYS A 121 -13.38 -13.25 11.66
C CYS A 121 -14.28 -13.90 12.74
N LYS A 122 -14.12 -13.50 14.01
CA LYS A 122 -15.04 -13.93 15.09
C LYS A 122 -16.48 -13.53 14.80
N LEU A 123 -16.72 -12.33 14.28
CA LEU A 123 -18.06 -11.88 13.91
C LEU A 123 -18.62 -12.65 12.73
N LEU A 124 -17.81 -13.01 11.72
CA LEU A 124 -18.23 -13.86 10.61
C LEU A 124 -18.74 -15.22 11.11
N ILE A 125 -17.99 -15.86 12.01
CA ILE A 125 -18.40 -17.16 12.59
C ILE A 125 -19.69 -17.02 13.38
N LYS A 126 -19.87 -15.95 14.17
CA LYS A 126 -21.14 -15.69 14.87
C LYS A 126 -22.32 -15.51 13.94
N LYS A 127 -22.10 -15.04 12.70
CA LYS A 127 -23.11 -14.97 11.63
C LYS A 127 -23.30 -16.30 10.89
N GLY A 128 -22.62 -17.39 11.28
CA GLY A 128 -22.69 -18.70 10.62
C GLY A 128 -21.85 -18.81 9.35
N ILE A 129 -20.96 -17.87 9.08
CA ILE A 129 -20.06 -17.89 7.92
C ILE A 129 -18.76 -18.58 8.35
N THR A 130 -18.58 -19.83 7.91
CA THR A 130 -17.45 -20.69 8.33
C THR A 130 -16.59 -21.19 7.17
N ASN A 131 -16.98 -20.90 5.93
CA ASN A 131 -16.30 -21.33 4.72
C ASN A 131 -15.20 -20.35 4.29
N PHE A 132 -14.31 -19.98 5.20
CA PHE A 132 -13.15 -19.13 4.92
C PHE A 132 -11.91 -19.60 5.66
N LYS A 133 -10.72 -19.19 5.16
CA LYS A 133 -9.43 -19.27 5.88
C LYS A 133 -8.75 -17.92 5.78
N CYS A 134 -8.07 -17.52 6.85
CA CYS A 134 -7.35 -16.25 6.94
C CYS A 134 -5.89 -16.50 7.31
N TYR A 135 -4.95 -16.03 6.49
CA TYR A 135 -3.52 -16.24 6.70
C TYR A 135 -2.79 -14.90 6.87
N PHE A 136 -2.01 -14.78 7.94
CA PHE A 136 -1.12 -13.65 8.15
C PHE A 136 0.29 -14.04 7.69
N PHE A 137 0.78 -13.35 6.65
CA PHE A 137 2.13 -13.51 6.15
C PHE A 137 2.98 -12.34 6.61
N GLY A 138 3.85 -12.57 7.56
CA GLY A 138 4.73 -11.58 8.14
C GLY A 138 5.26 -12.01 9.50
N ASP A 139 6.14 -11.19 10.05
CA ASP A 139 6.70 -11.35 11.39
C ASP A 139 6.73 -9.99 12.09
N GLY A 140 6.87 -10.00 13.41
CA GLY A 140 6.95 -8.78 14.21
C GLY A 140 6.63 -9.02 15.68
N TYR A 141 6.78 -7.95 16.45
CA TYR A 141 6.68 -8.01 17.92
C TYR A 141 5.28 -8.36 18.45
N LEU A 142 4.24 -8.36 17.62
CA LEU A 142 2.89 -8.76 17.99
C LEU A 142 2.60 -10.25 17.76
N HIS A 143 3.56 -11.05 17.29
CA HIS A 143 3.34 -12.45 16.93
C HIS A 143 2.64 -13.23 18.04
N GLU A 144 3.21 -13.23 19.25
CA GLU A 144 2.66 -13.97 20.41
C GLU A 144 1.31 -13.42 20.86
N ASP A 145 1.15 -12.08 20.91
CA ASP A 145 -0.12 -11.45 21.30
C ASP A 145 -1.26 -11.84 20.34
N LEU A 146 -0.96 -11.93 19.04
CA LEU A 146 -1.95 -12.33 18.03
C LEU A 146 -2.30 -13.83 18.14
N LEU A 147 -1.32 -14.71 18.44
CA LEU A 147 -1.59 -16.12 18.69
C LEU A 147 -2.48 -16.33 19.91
N ILE A 148 -2.20 -15.61 21.01
CA ILE A 148 -3.05 -15.64 22.20
C ILE A 148 -4.48 -15.20 21.85
N LEU A 149 -4.64 -14.11 21.13
CA LEU A 149 -5.95 -13.58 20.73
C LEU A 149 -6.73 -14.55 19.83
N ILE A 150 -6.06 -15.22 18.88
CA ILE A 150 -6.65 -16.25 18.03
C ILE A 150 -7.19 -17.40 18.89
N LYS A 151 -6.40 -17.87 19.87
CA LYS A 151 -6.78 -18.96 20.77
C LYS A 151 -7.92 -18.56 21.72
N GLU A 152 -7.88 -17.38 22.33
CA GLU A 152 -8.93 -16.86 23.21
C GLU A 152 -10.29 -16.78 22.51
N HIS A 153 -10.29 -16.62 21.19
CA HIS A 153 -11.49 -16.57 20.39
C HIS A 153 -11.86 -17.89 19.71
N ASN A 154 -11.10 -18.99 19.94
CA ASN A 154 -11.26 -20.31 19.32
C ASN A 154 -11.26 -20.22 17.77
N LEU A 155 -10.28 -19.50 17.22
CA LEU A 155 -10.18 -19.23 15.79
C LEU A 155 -9.05 -19.99 15.09
N GLU A 156 -8.39 -20.95 15.75
CA GLU A 156 -7.23 -21.67 15.23
C GLU A 156 -7.53 -22.47 13.95
N GLU A 157 -8.77 -22.90 13.78
CA GLU A 157 -9.20 -23.55 12.53
C GLU A 157 -9.33 -22.57 11.36
N TYR A 158 -9.54 -21.29 11.63
CA TYR A 158 -9.84 -20.26 10.62
C TYR A 158 -8.66 -19.34 10.34
N ILE A 159 -7.83 -19.06 11.33
CA ILE A 159 -6.73 -18.10 11.22
C ILE A 159 -5.40 -18.77 11.52
N SER A 160 -4.41 -18.55 10.67
CA SER A 160 -3.04 -19.02 10.90
C SER A 160 -2.03 -17.92 10.59
N ILE A 161 -1.02 -17.79 11.46
CA ILE A 161 0.18 -16.98 11.20
C ILE A 161 1.19 -17.87 10.49
N LYS A 162 1.60 -17.48 9.28
CA LYS A 162 2.47 -18.29 8.40
C LYS A 162 3.93 -17.86 8.41
N GLY A 163 4.27 -16.81 9.19
CA GLY A 163 5.60 -16.23 9.16
C GLY A 163 5.87 -15.42 7.88
N GLN A 164 7.12 -15.08 7.67
CA GLN A 164 7.53 -14.34 6.47
C GLN A 164 7.42 -15.21 5.21
N ILE A 165 6.96 -14.59 4.13
CA ILE A 165 6.90 -15.22 2.82
C ILE A 165 7.85 -14.49 1.86
N PRO A 166 8.68 -15.17 1.07
CA PRO A 166 9.43 -14.55 -0.01
C PRO A 166 8.50 -13.87 -1.01
N HIS A 167 8.87 -12.68 -1.48
CA HIS A 167 8.02 -11.86 -2.34
C HIS A 167 7.59 -12.60 -3.63
N ASN A 168 8.51 -13.36 -4.26
CA ASN A 168 8.21 -14.18 -5.43
C ASN A 168 7.18 -15.28 -5.15
N GLU A 169 7.18 -15.86 -3.96
CA GLU A 169 6.19 -16.87 -3.56
C GLU A 169 4.82 -16.21 -3.34
N LEU A 170 4.77 -15.03 -2.71
CA LEU A 170 3.54 -14.26 -2.57
C LEU A 170 2.93 -13.92 -3.94
N LEU A 171 3.74 -13.46 -4.89
CA LEU A 171 3.28 -13.19 -6.26
C LEU A 171 2.80 -14.47 -6.97
N ASN A 172 3.39 -15.63 -6.69
CA ASN A 172 2.91 -16.92 -7.21
C ASN A 172 1.54 -17.30 -6.64
N LEU A 173 1.29 -17.04 -5.35
CA LEU A 173 -0.05 -17.22 -4.76
C LEU A 173 -1.09 -16.34 -5.47
N TYR A 174 -0.77 -15.07 -5.76
CA TYR A 174 -1.66 -14.18 -6.50
C TYR A 174 -1.95 -14.70 -7.91
N LYS A 175 -0.90 -15.10 -8.64
CA LYS A 175 -0.98 -15.58 -10.01
C LYS A 175 -1.79 -16.88 -10.14
N ASN A 176 -1.65 -17.79 -9.18
CA ASN A 176 -2.27 -19.13 -9.22
C ASN A 176 -3.69 -19.16 -8.67
N LYS A 177 -4.29 -17.99 -8.39
CA LYS A 177 -5.67 -17.88 -7.88
C LYS A 177 -5.91 -18.57 -6.54
N ASN A 178 -4.87 -18.68 -5.71
CA ASN A 178 -4.97 -19.31 -4.40
C ASN A 178 -5.43 -18.33 -3.31
N ILE A 179 -5.82 -17.11 -3.70
CA ILE A 179 -6.21 -16.02 -2.79
C ILE A 179 -7.41 -15.30 -3.38
N ASP A 180 -8.43 -15.08 -2.57
CA ASP A 180 -9.65 -14.41 -2.96
C ASP A 180 -9.70 -12.96 -2.49
N LEU A 181 -9.01 -12.62 -1.40
CA LEU A 181 -9.09 -11.30 -0.80
C LEU A 181 -7.82 -10.92 -0.05
N ILE A 182 -7.39 -9.69 -0.21
CA ILE A 182 -6.41 -9.06 0.68
C ILE A 182 -7.13 -8.13 1.64
N VAL A 183 -6.88 -8.31 2.94
CA VAL A 183 -7.35 -7.39 3.98
C VAL A 183 -6.16 -6.78 4.71
N LEU A 184 -6.05 -5.46 4.68
CA LEU A 184 -5.04 -4.72 5.42
C LEU A 184 -5.74 -3.66 6.29
N PRO A 185 -6.18 -4.01 7.51
CA PRO A 185 -7.00 -3.15 8.35
C PRO A 185 -6.13 -2.14 9.14
N SER A 186 -5.29 -1.40 8.42
CA SER A 186 -4.31 -0.49 8.98
C SER A 186 -4.94 0.58 9.86
N ILE A 187 -4.20 1.04 10.85
CA ILE A 187 -4.63 2.10 11.78
C ILE A 187 -3.56 3.18 11.92
N VAL A 188 -3.93 4.34 12.37
CA VAL A 188 -2.98 5.25 13.02
C VAL A 188 -2.71 4.70 14.41
N ASP A 189 -1.46 4.32 14.69
CA ASP A 189 -1.09 3.79 16.01
C ASP A 189 -0.94 4.92 17.05
N LYS A 190 -0.70 4.52 18.31
CA LYS A 190 -0.56 5.46 19.42
C LYS A 190 0.64 6.42 19.30
N TYR A 191 1.54 6.17 18.38
CA TYR A 191 2.71 7.01 18.11
C TYR A 191 2.51 7.89 16.86
N GLY A 192 1.32 7.85 16.23
CA GLY A 192 1.02 8.59 15.01
C GLY A 192 1.51 7.90 13.72
N ASN A 193 2.08 6.68 13.81
CA ASN A 193 2.50 5.96 12.62
C ASN A 193 1.29 5.50 11.81
N LYS A 194 1.34 5.73 10.52
CA LYS A 194 0.30 5.36 9.54
C LYS A 194 0.93 4.83 8.26
N GLU A 195 0.12 4.26 7.38
CA GLU A 195 0.59 3.78 6.09
C GLU A 195 0.82 4.95 5.10
N GLY A 196 1.74 4.74 4.13
CA GLY A 196 1.67 5.40 2.84
C GLY A 196 0.63 4.69 1.96
N ILE A 197 0.91 4.56 0.66
CA ILE A 197 0.18 3.64 -0.21
C ILE A 197 0.84 2.26 -0.08
N PRO A 198 0.15 1.24 0.50
CA PRO A 198 0.78 -0.06 0.74
C PRO A 198 1.00 -0.84 -0.57
N SER A 199 2.24 -1.22 -0.86
CA SER A 199 2.57 -2.03 -2.05
C SER A 199 1.82 -3.36 -2.09
N ALA A 200 1.57 -3.97 -0.94
CA ALA A 200 0.79 -5.21 -0.85
C ALA A 200 -0.63 -5.08 -1.44
N LEU A 201 -1.27 -3.91 -1.28
CA LEU A 201 -2.59 -3.65 -1.89
C LEU A 201 -2.46 -3.40 -3.39
N THR A 202 -1.51 -2.55 -3.83
CA THR A 202 -1.31 -2.26 -5.26
C THR A 202 -0.93 -3.52 -6.04
N GLU A 203 -0.08 -4.37 -5.48
CA GLU A 203 0.29 -5.66 -6.08
C GLU A 203 -0.92 -6.59 -6.21
N ALA A 204 -1.72 -6.76 -5.16
CA ALA A 204 -2.92 -7.59 -5.21
C ALA A 204 -3.92 -7.09 -6.27
N MET A 205 -4.18 -5.79 -6.30
CA MET A 205 -5.06 -5.15 -7.28
C MET A 205 -4.55 -5.37 -8.72
N ALA A 206 -3.23 -5.36 -8.97
CA ALA A 206 -2.66 -5.66 -10.27
C ALA A 206 -2.99 -7.09 -10.75
N TYR A 207 -3.13 -8.03 -9.83
CA TYR A 207 -3.58 -9.39 -10.13
C TYR A 207 -5.12 -9.55 -10.16
N GLY A 208 -5.88 -8.46 -10.02
CA GLY A 208 -7.34 -8.49 -9.98
C GLY A 208 -7.88 -9.16 -8.72
N ILE A 209 -7.17 -9.05 -7.60
CA ILE A 209 -7.64 -9.50 -6.29
C ILE A 209 -8.29 -8.30 -5.59
N PRO A 210 -9.54 -8.39 -5.16
CA PRO A 210 -10.16 -7.36 -4.35
C PRO A 210 -9.36 -7.08 -3.07
N VAL A 211 -9.45 -5.84 -2.61
CA VAL A 211 -8.79 -5.42 -1.37
C VAL A 211 -9.78 -4.73 -0.45
N ILE A 212 -9.65 -4.99 0.86
CA ILE A 212 -10.32 -4.23 1.91
C ILE A 212 -9.25 -3.56 2.76
N SER A 213 -9.41 -2.27 3.00
CA SER A 213 -8.52 -1.54 3.90
C SER A 213 -9.25 -0.39 4.58
N THR A 214 -8.52 0.49 5.26
CA THR A 214 -9.09 1.52 6.14
C THR A 214 -8.76 2.93 5.66
N ASN A 215 -9.53 3.90 6.13
CA ASN A 215 -9.37 5.32 5.82
C ASN A 215 -8.17 5.96 6.53
N THR A 216 -6.96 5.40 6.35
CA THR A 216 -5.74 5.92 6.98
C THR A 216 -4.60 6.14 5.97
N GLY A 217 -3.81 7.15 6.22
CA GLY A 217 -2.61 7.43 5.44
C GLY A 217 -2.88 7.69 3.97
N GLY A 218 -2.13 7.05 3.08
CA GLY A 218 -2.30 7.12 1.63
C GLY A 218 -3.32 6.12 1.07
N ILE A 219 -3.96 5.31 1.92
CA ILE A 219 -4.93 4.29 1.48
C ILE A 219 -6.15 4.90 0.76
N PRO A 220 -6.75 6.02 1.24
CA PRO A 220 -7.85 6.65 0.52
C PRO A 220 -7.53 7.07 -0.92
N GLU A 221 -6.29 7.45 -1.20
CA GLU A 221 -5.84 7.77 -2.56
C GLU A 221 -5.86 6.53 -3.48
N LEU A 222 -5.57 5.35 -2.92
CA LEU A 222 -5.57 4.10 -3.67
C LEU A 222 -6.97 3.55 -3.93
N ILE A 223 -7.84 3.52 -2.91
CA ILE A 223 -9.12 2.78 -2.97
C ILE A 223 -10.37 3.63 -2.70
N GLY A 224 -10.23 4.93 -2.44
CA GLY A 224 -11.35 5.82 -2.06
C GLY A 224 -12.38 6.06 -3.18
N ASP A 225 -12.05 5.75 -4.43
CA ASP A 225 -12.91 5.87 -5.62
C ASP A 225 -13.74 4.59 -5.90
N GLY A 226 -13.71 3.61 -5.01
CA GLY A 226 -14.39 2.32 -5.15
C GLY A 226 -13.57 1.28 -5.93
N SER A 227 -12.26 1.49 -6.08
CA SER A 227 -11.32 0.50 -6.62
C SER A 227 -10.89 -0.57 -5.59
N GLY A 228 -11.36 -0.43 -4.37
CA GLY A 228 -11.30 -1.38 -3.26
C GLY A 228 -12.41 -1.05 -2.28
N ILE A 229 -12.49 -1.75 -1.16
CA ILE A 229 -13.47 -1.47 -0.12
C ILE A 229 -12.77 -0.76 1.04
N MET A 230 -13.21 0.45 1.35
CA MET A 230 -12.68 1.25 2.44
C MET A 230 -13.63 1.23 3.64
N VAL A 231 -13.12 0.87 4.80
CA VAL A 231 -13.85 0.90 6.07
C VAL A 231 -13.18 1.85 7.08
N ASN A 232 -13.85 2.16 8.16
CA ASN A 232 -13.22 2.93 9.24
C ASN A 232 -12.16 2.10 9.96
N GLN A 233 -11.14 2.79 10.47
CA GLN A 233 -10.15 2.17 11.33
C GLN A 233 -10.82 1.61 12.60
N LYS A 234 -10.30 0.50 13.12
CA LYS A 234 -10.73 -0.11 14.38
C LYS A 234 -12.22 -0.50 14.40
N ASP A 235 -12.76 -0.82 13.23
CA ASP A 235 -14.17 -1.24 13.05
C ASP A 235 -14.24 -2.69 12.54
N PRO A 236 -14.21 -3.69 13.45
CA PRO A 236 -14.31 -5.10 13.08
C PRO A 236 -15.67 -5.46 12.45
N LEU A 237 -16.73 -4.73 12.79
CA LEU A 237 -18.05 -5.00 12.23
C LEU A 237 -18.08 -4.61 10.75
N ALA A 238 -17.63 -3.41 10.40
CA ALA A 238 -17.56 -2.99 9.01
C ALA A 238 -16.61 -3.88 8.18
N LEU A 239 -15.52 -4.38 8.78
CA LEU A 239 -14.63 -5.36 8.12
C LEU A 239 -15.38 -6.68 7.86
N ALA A 240 -16.10 -7.22 8.84
CA ALA A 240 -16.86 -8.45 8.68
C ALA A 240 -17.96 -8.31 7.63
N ASP A 241 -18.71 -7.20 7.63
CA ASP A 241 -19.76 -6.93 6.65
C ASP A 241 -19.20 -6.80 5.23
N ALA A 242 -18.05 -6.13 5.06
CA ALA A 242 -17.36 -6.00 3.78
C ALA A 242 -16.87 -7.36 3.24
N ILE A 243 -16.28 -8.20 4.11
CA ILE A 243 -15.85 -9.56 3.74
C ILE A 243 -17.07 -10.40 3.36
N GLU A 244 -18.12 -10.43 4.18
CA GLU A 244 -19.37 -11.16 3.92
C GLU A 244 -19.97 -10.75 2.56
N LYS A 245 -20.00 -9.46 2.24
CA LYS A 245 -20.53 -8.97 0.98
C LYS A 245 -19.74 -9.52 -0.21
N LEU A 246 -18.41 -9.49 -0.16
CA LEU A 246 -17.56 -10.07 -1.23
C LEU A 246 -17.75 -11.59 -1.36
N MET A 247 -17.95 -12.30 -0.25
CA MET A 247 -18.20 -13.74 -0.27
C MET A 247 -19.56 -14.11 -0.89
N LYS A 248 -20.58 -13.27 -0.74
CA LYS A 248 -21.97 -13.57 -1.14
C LYS A 248 -22.35 -12.99 -2.50
N ASP A 249 -21.69 -11.92 -2.94
CA ASP A 249 -22.03 -11.17 -4.16
C ASP A 249 -20.89 -11.25 -5.19
N SER A 250 -20.99 -12.21 -6.09
CA SER A 250 -19.98 -12.46 -7.11
C SER A 250 -19.84 -11.31 -8.12
N GLU A 251 -20.93 -10.61 -8.45
CA GLU A 251 -20.89 -9.48 -9.37
C GLU A 251 -20.22 -8.26 -8.72
N TYR A 252 -20.51 -8.04 -7.43
CA TYR A 252 -19.83 -7.01 -6.67
C TYR A 252 -18.32 -7.29 -6.54
N TYR A 253 -17.96 -8.56 -6.26
CA TYR A 253 -16.55 -8.99 -6.24
C TYR A 253 -15.84 -8.68 -7.55
N LYS A 254 -16.42 -9.08 -8.70
CA LYS A 254 -15.84 -8.81 -10.03
C LYS A 254 -15.69 -7.31 -10.27
N THR A 255 -16.71 -6.53 -9.93
CA THR A 255 -16.69 -5.07 -10.09
C THR A 255 -15.52 -4.44 -9.32
N ILE A 256 -15.31 -4.83 -8.06
CA ILE A 256 -14.19 -4.33 -7.25
C ILE A 256 -12.84 -4.78 -7.81
N ALA A 257 -12.72 -6.05 -8.22
CA ALA A 257 -11.51 -6.60 -8.81
C ALA A 257 -11.09 -5.85 -10.08
N GLU A 258 -12.04 -5.62 -10.99
CA GLU A 258 -11.80 -4.92 -12.27
C GLU A 258 -11.46 -3.44 -12.07
N LYS A 259 -12.19 -2.73 -11.21
CA LYS A 259 -11.88 -1.34 -10.86
C LYS A 259 -10.52 -1.20 -10.21
N GLY A 260 -10.21 -2.09 -9.26
CA GLY A 260 -8.92 -2.11 -8.58
C GLY A 260 -7.77 -2.31 -9.56
N ARG A 261 -7.89 -3.29 -10.46
CA ARG A 261 -6.89 -3.54 -11.49
C ARG A 261 -6.71 -2.34 -12.41
N LYS A 262 -7.81 -1.77 -12.92
CA LYS A 262 -7.76 -0.58 -13.78
C LYS A 262 -7.07 0.60 -13.11
N LYS A 263 -7.40 0.87 -11.83
CA LYS A 263 -6.75 1.92 -11.03
C LYS A 263 -5.23 1.76 -11.04
N VAL A 264 -4.75 0.56 -10.77
CA VAL A 264 -3.31 0.27 -10.72
C VAL A 264 -2.67 0.34 -12.10
N GLU A 265 -3.33 -0.15 -13.16
CA GLU A 265 -2.85 -0.04 -14.54
C GLU A 265 -2.74 1.43 -14.99
N ASP A 266 -3.63 2.29 -14.54
CA ASP A 266 -3.66 3.68 -14.93
C ASP A 266 -2.67 4.54 -14.13
N GLU A 267 -2.54 4.34 -12.83
CA GLU A 267 -1.82 5.27 -11.94
C GLU A 267 -0.55 4.70 -11.30
N PHE A 268 -0.36 3.36 -11.29
CA PHE A 268 0.76 2.71 -10.61
C PHE A 268 1.63 1.84 -11.54
N ASN A 269 1.43 1.92 -12.85
CA ASN A 269 2.22 1.16 -13.82
C ASN A 269 3.66 1.69 -13.86
N VAL A 270 4.63 0.84 -13.54
CA VAL A 270 6.05 1.23 -13.48
C VAL A 270 6.57 1.87 -14.78
N ASN A 271 6.07 1.43 -15.94
CA ASN A 271 6.50 2.01 -17.22
C ASN A 271 5.95 3.44 -17.41
N LYS A 272 4.68 3.71 -17.00
CA LYS A 272 4.11 5.05 -17.00
C LYS A 272 4.85 5.96 -16.01
N ILE A 273 5.07 5.47 -14.79
CA ILE A 273 5.82 6.17 -13.74
C ILE A 273 7.25 6.52 -14.19
N ALA A 274 7.94 5.58 -14.83
CA ALA A 274 9.29 5.81 -15.35
C ALA A 274 9.28 6.89 -16.44
N GLN A 275 8.27 6.90 -17.33
CA GLN A 275 8.15 7.93 -18.36
C GLN A 275 7.86 9.31 -17.77
N GLU A 276 7.02 9.41 -16.75
CA GLU A 276 6.76 10.67 -16.03
C GLU A 276 8.04 11.23 -15.40
N LEU A 277 8.84 10.38 -14.76
CA LEU A 277 10.13 10.77 -14.20
C LEU A 277 11.13 11.20 -15.28
N LEU A 278 11.21 10.46 -16.40
CA LEU A 278 12.07 10.83 -17.53
C LEU A 278 11.69 12.21 -18.09
N ASN A 279 10.40 12.50 -18.23
CA ASN A 279 9.92 13.79 -18.68
C ASN A 279 10.40 14.93 -17.75
N LEU A 280 10.38 14.74 -16.43
CA LEU A 280 10.90 15.73 -15.48
C LEU A 280 12.41 15.95 -15.64
N PHE A 281 13.19 14.90 -15.89
CA PHE A 281 14.62 15.04 -16.16
C PHE A 281 14.90 15.77 -17.48
N GLU A 282 14.04 15.63 -18.51
CA GLU A 282 14.22 16.25 -19.82
C GLU A 282 13.76 17.72 -19.87
N ILE A 283 12.66 18.06 -19.19
CA ILE A 283 12.15 19.44 -19.11
C ILE A 283 13.23 20.33 -18.48
N ASN A 284 13.85 19.87 -17.42
CA ASN A 284 14.88 20.65 -16.71
C ASN A 284 16.23 20.74 -17.47
N LYS A 285 16.44 19.92 -18.53
CA LYS A 285 17.60 20.09 -19.43
C LYS A 285 17.43 21.24 -20.43
N LYS A 286 16.21 21.64 -20.75
CA LYS A 286 15.92 22.68 -21.76
C LYS A 286 15.91 24.09 -21.18
N THR A 287 15.88 24.23 -19.86
CA THR A 287 15.81 25.51 -19.15
C THR A 287 17.18 26.00 -18.64
N ASN A 288 18.22 25.23 -18.81
CA ASN A 288 19.63 25.56 -18.53
C ASN A 288 20.44 25.58 -19.84
#